data_dc1201159851fdc7d080d0a0b94f0d1b
#
_entry.id   dc1201159851fdc7d080d0a0b94f0d1b
#
_cell.length_a   1.000
_cell.length_b   1.000
_cell.length_c   1.000
_cell.angle_alpha   90.00
_cell.angle_beta   90.00
_cell.angle_gamma   90.00
#
_symmetry.space_group_name_H-M   'P 1'
#
loop_
_entity.id
_entity.type
_entity.pdbx_description
1 polymer ?
#
loop_
_entity_poly.entity_id
_entity_poly.type
_entity_poly.pdbx_seq_one_letter_code
_entity_poly.pdbx_strand_id
1 'polypeptide(L)'
;SWLEENLIYTVLQQVASSFHVEADAEISIECNPGTVTAKKLNVYQSAGINRLSIGLQSTNNEELKALGRIHTYDQFLKTYELARNAGFENINIDLMSGLPYQTLDKFLESLQTVIRLKPEHISAYSLIIEKGTPFYERYKFDAVKQEAGLHTEILPDEDEVYRIYKATQDVLKQAGYRQYEIS
;
A
#
# COMPACT_ATOMS: atom_id res chain seq x y z
N SER A 1 -5.95 10.27 -5.82
CA SER A 1 -7.01 10.87 -4.99
C SER A 1 -6.90 12.39 -4.75
N TRP A 2 -5.89 13.06 -5.34
CA TRP A 2 -5.74 14.53 -5.28
C TRP A 2 -6.71 15.29 -6.21
N LEU A 3 -7.18 14.62 -7.26
CA LEU A 3 -8.13 15.22 -8.19
C LEU A 3 -9.51 15.42 -7.53
N GLU A 4 -10.22 16.42 -8.00
CA GLU A 4 -11.62 16.65 -7.68
C GLU A 4 -12.45 15.44 -8.13
N GLU A 5 -13.37 15.00 -7.30
CA GLU A 5 -14.19 13.82 -7.56
C GLU A 5 -15.01 13.93 -8.87
N ASN A 6 -15.48 15.15 -9.19
CA ASN A 6 -16.25 15.39 -10.41
C ASN A 6 -15.41 15.19 -11.70
N LEU A 7 -14.10 15.45 -11.64
CA LEU A 7 -13.21 15.22 -12.79
C LEU A 7 -13.03 13.72 -13.04
N ILE A 8 -12.85 12.91 -11.98
CA ILE A 8 -12.78 11.45 -12.10
C ILE A 8 -14.08 10.90 -12.68
N TYR A 9 -15.23 11.37 -12.17
CA TYR A 9 -16.53 10.99 -12.73
C TYR A 9 -16.64 11.32 -14.22
N THR A 10 -16.28 12.54 -14.62
CA THR A 10 -16.34 12.97 -16.03
C THR A 10 -15.43 12.11 -16.92
N VAL A 11 -14.21 11.82 -16.47
CA VAL A 11 -13.28 10.97 -17.23
C VAL A 11 -13.86 9.57 -17.45
N LEU A 12 -14.37 8.94 -16.39
CA LEU A 12 -14.93 7.59 -16.49
C LEU A 12 -16.21 7.55 -17.33
N GLN A 13 -17.07 8.58 -17.26
CA GLN A 13 -18.23 8.71 -18.15
C GLN A 13 -17.80 8.86 -19.62
N GLN A 14 -16.74 9.65 -19.89
CA GLN A 14 -16.21 9.76 -21.24
C GLN A 14 -15.64 8.43 -21.75
N VAL A 15 -14.94 7.67 -20.90
CA VAL A 15 -14.47 6.32 -21.26
C VAL A 15 -15.65 5.40 -21.58
N ALA A 16 -16.67 5.35 -20.71
CA ALA A 16 -17.85 4.50 -20.91
C ALA A 16 -18.67 4.87 -22.16
N SER A 17 -18.68 6.17 -22.56
CA SER A 17 -19.36 6.60 -23.77
C SER A 17 -18.54 6.37 -25.05
N SER A 18 -17.23 6.25 -24.94
CA SER A 18 -16.33 6.12 -26.10
C SER A 18 -15.89 4.68 -26.39
N PHE A 19 -15.96 3.79 -25.39
CA PHE A 19 -15.51 2.42 -25.47
C PHE A 19 -16.56 1.46 -24.91
N HIS A 20 -16.56 0.25 -25.42
CA HIS A 20 -17.29 -0.84 -24.77
C HIS A 20 -16.53 -1.27 -23.53
N VAL A 21 -17.11 -1.02 -22.35
CA VAL A 21 -16.57 -1.48 -21.07
C VAL A 21 -17.38 -2.69 -20.62
N GLU A 22 -16.71 -3.80 -20.37
CA GLU A 22 -17.37 -5.03 -19.90
C GLU A 22 -18.07 -4.79 -18.56
N ALA A 23 -19.20 -5.46 -18.34
CA ALA A 23 -20.02 -5.26 -17.14
C ALA A 23 -19.31 -5.68 -15.83
N ASP A 24 -18.35 -6.58 -15.93
CA ASP A 24 -17.53 -7.10 -14.83
C ASP A 24 -16.11 -6.52 -14.80
N ALA A 25 -15.84 -5.47 -15.57
CA ALA A 25 -14.54 -4.81 -15.59
C ALA A 25 -14.14 -4.31 -14.20
N GLU A 26 -12.91 -4.61 -13.79
CA GLU A 26 -12.32 -3.98 -12.61
C GLU A 26 -11.91 -2.54 -12.93
N ILE A 27 -12.45 -1.60 -12.17
CA ILE A 27 -12.09 -0.18 -12.25
C ILE A 27 -11.50 0.22 -10.90
N SER A 28 -10.18 0.35 -10.87
CA SER A 28 -9.42 0.59 -9.66
C SER A 28 -8.98 2.05 -9.53
N ILE A 29 -8.91 2.54 -8.29
CA ILE A 29 -8.28 3.84 -7.98
C ILE A 29 -7.36 3.72 -6.76
N GLU A 30 -6.22 4.42 -6.82
CA GLU A 30 -5.31 4.53 -5.68
C GLU A 30 -5.72 5.67 -4.75
N CYS A 31 -5.75 5.39 -3.47
CA CYS A 31 -6.08 6.32 -2.41
C CYS A 31 -4.95 6.44 -1.39
N ASN A 32 -4.55 7.68 -1.09
CA ASN A 32 -3.71 7.93 0.06
C ASN A 32 -4.58 8.18 1.30
N PRO A 33 -4.24 7.61 2.47
CA PRO A 33 -4.97 7.84 3.72
C PRO A 33 -5.13 9.34 4.01
N GLY A 34 -6.31 9.73 4.50
CA GLY A 34 -6.63 11.11 4.81
C GLY A 34 -6.97 12.02 3.61
N THR A 35 -6.90 11.52 2.36
CA THR A 35 -7.20 12.34 1.17
C THR A 35 -8.60 12.13 0.60
N VAL A 36 -9.34 11.16 1.10
CA VAL A 36 -10.70 10.86 0.67
C VAL A 36 -11.71 11.16 1.77
N THR A 37 -12.89 11.58 1.34
CA THR A 37 -14.06 11.83 2.20
C THR A 37 -15.18 10.87 1.81
N ALA A 38 -16.18 10.69 2.66
CA ALA A 38 -17.36 9.91 2.33
C ALA A 38 -18.02 10.38 1.01
N LYS A 39 -18.10 11.71 0.79
CA LYS A 39 -18.60 12.27 -0.47
C LYS A 39 -17.78 11.81 -1.68
N LYS A 40 -16.44 11.88 -1.62
CA LYS A 40 -15.56 11.42 -2.70
C LYS A 40 -15.77 9.93 -2.99
N LEU A 41 -15.81 9.10 -1.96
CA LEU A 41 -16.01 7.66 -2.12
C LEU A 41 -17.34 7.32 -2.77
N ASN A 42 -18.42 8.01 -2.39
CA ASN A 42 -19.73 7.83 -3.03
C ASN A 42 -19.70 8.24 -4.52
N VAL A 43 -19.00 9.32 -4.87
CA VAL A 43 -18.84 9.72 -6.27
C VAL A 43 -18.02 8.71 -7.05
N TYR A 44 -16.93 8.18 -6.47
CA TYR A 44 -16.13 7.13 -7.09
C TYR A 44 -16.96 5.88 -7.41
N GLN A 45 -17.77 5.44 -6.45
CA GLN A 45 -18.66 4.30 -6.64
C GLN A 45 -19.71 4.58 -7.75
N SER A 46 -20.32 5.77 -7.73
CA SER A 46 -21.27 6.20 -8.77
C SER A 46 -20.63 6.32 -10.16
N ALA A 47 -19.31 6.55 -10.22
CA ALA A 47 -18.54 6.57 -11.46
C ALA A 47 -18.15 5.17 -11.97
N GLY A 48 -18.48 4.10 -11.22
CA GLY A 48 -18.18 2.72 -11.58
C GLY A 48 -16.88 2.17 -10.99
N ILE A 49 -16.17 2.95 -10.14
CA ILE A 49 -14.98 2.43 -9.44
C ILE A 49 -15.44 1.36 -8.44
N ASN A 50 -14.92 0.15 -8.59
CA ASN A 50 -15.29 -1.01 -7.79
C ASN A 50 -14.14 -1.60 -6.97
N ARG A 51 -12.91 -1.07 -7.10
CA ARG A 51 -11.74 -1.46 -6.30
C ARG A 51 -10.98 -0.23 -5.81
N LEU A 52 -10.56 -0.26 -4.53
CA LEU A 52 -9.67 0.75 -3.95
C LEU A 52 -8.31 0.12 -3.61
N SER A 53 -7.21 0.80 -3.94
CA SER A 53 -5.88 0.48 -3.39
C SER A 53 -5.49 1.57 -2.39
N ILE A 54 -5.26 1.20 -1.13
CA ILE A 54 -4.98 2.16 -0.05
C ILE A 54 -3.52 2.00 0.39
N GLY A 55 -2.71 3.02 0.16
CA GLY A 55 -1.28 3.05 0.47
C GLY A 55 -1.02 3.24 1.96
N LEU A 56 -1.11 2.18 2.77
CA LEU A 56 -0.78 2.21 4.20
C LEU A 56 0.73 2.28 4.42
N GLN A 57 1.48 1.38 3.81
CA GLN A 57 2.93 1.18 3.86
C GLN A 57 3.41 0.54 5.17
N SER A 58 2.99 1.01 6.34
CA SER A 58 3.29 0.46 7.67
C SER A 58 2.21 0.85 8.67
N THR A 59 2.00 0.04 9.71
CA THR A 59 1.18 0.41 10.88
C THR A 59 1.98 1.18 11.92
N ASN A 60 3.30 1.25 11.77
CA ASN A 60 4.19 1.98 12.67
C ASN A 60 4.36 3.43 12.18
N ASN A 61 3.94 4.39 13.00
CA ASN A 61 4.01 5.81 12.64
C ASN A 61 5.44 6.35 12.47
N GLU A 62 6.44 5.77 13.14
CA GLU A 62 7.84 6.17 12.94
C GLU A 62 8.37 5.69 11.57
N GLU A 63 7.97 4.51 11.12
CA GLU A 63 8.28 4.02 9.77
C GLU A 63 7.60 4.89 8.70
N LEU A 64 6.32 5.25 8.90
CA LEU A 64 5.61 6.18 8.02
C LEU A 64 6.32 7.54 7.92
N LYS A 65 6.76 8.06 9.05
CA LYS A 65 7.52 9.32 9.11
C LYS A 65 8.88 9.20 8.41
N ALA A 66 9.59 8.09 8.59
CA ALA A 66 10.86 7.83 7.90
C ALA A 66 10.70 7.80 6.38
N LEU A 67 9.57 7.26 5.88
CA LEU A 67 9.18 7.29 4.47
C LEU A 67 8.73 8.67 3.96
N GLY A 68 8.59 9.68 4.83
CA GLY A 68 8.04 10.97 4.48
C GLY A 68 6.53 10.96 4.24
N ARG A 69 5.82 9.95 4.75
CA ARG A 69 4.36 9.90 4.68
C ARG A 69 3.75 10.94 5.62
N ILE A 70 2.71 11.62 5.14
CA ILE A 70 2.01 12.68 5.89
C ILE A 70 0.85 12.13 6.74
N HIS A 71 0.44 10.88 6.49
CA HIS A 71 -0.63 10.23 7.23
C HIS A 71 -0.10 9.38 8.38
N THR A 72 -0.97 9.11 9.35
CA THR A 72 -0.76 8.18 10.45
C THR A 72 -1.58 6.90 10.25
N TYR A 73 -1.29 5.86 11.03
CA TYR A 73 -2.08 4.63 11.05
C TYR A 73 -3.57 4.89 11.39
N ASP A 74 -3.84 5.79 12.34
CA ASP A 74 -5.23 6.16 12.69
C ASP A 74 -5.97 6.83 11.52
N GLN A 75 -5.28 7.63 10.74
CA GLN A 75 -5.87 8.23 9.53
C GLN A 75 -6.13 7.19 8.45
N PHE A 76 -5.27 6.17 8.34
CA PHE A 76 -5.53 5.04 7.48
C PHE A 76 -6.77 4.26 7.94
N LEU A 77 -6.90 3.92 9.23
CA LEU A 77 -8.07 3.21 9.75
C LEU A 77 -9.36 3.96 9.44
N LYS A 78 -9.40 5.27 9.67
CA LYS A 78 -10.55 6.11 9.31
C LYS A 78 -10.87 6.05 7.82
N THR A 79 -9.85 6.08 6.95
CA THR A 79 -10.02 5.98 5.50
C THR A 79 -10.58 4.62 5.10
N TYR A 80 -10.06 3.53 5.70
CA TYR A 80 -10.52 2.17 5.47
C TYR A 80 -11.99 1.98 5.91
N GLU A 81 -12.36 2.46 7.08
CA GLU A 81 -13.74 2.44 7.58
C GLU A 81 -14.69 3.24 6.68
N LEU A 82 -14.28 4.44 6.23
CA LEU A 82 -15.06 5.23 5.27
C LEU A 82 -15.28 4.47 3.96
N ALA A 83 -14.26 3.78 3.46
CA ALA A 83 -14.36 2.98 2.23
C ALA A 83 -15.35 1.82 2.40
N ARG A 84 -15.26 1.07 3.51
CA ARG A 84 -16.21 -0.01 3.82
C ARG A 84 -17.64 0.51 3.98
N ASN A 85 -17.82 1.62 4.70
CA ASN A 85 -19.14 2.25 4.89
C ASN A 85 -19.73 2.80 3.60
N ALA A 86 -18.90 3.21 2.64
CA ALA A 86 -19.33 3.57 1.29
C ALA A 86 -19.69 2.35 0.41
N GLY A 87 -19.47 1.11 0.89
CA GLY A 87 -19.84 -0.13 0.19
C GLY A 87 -18.75 -0.70 -0.72
N PHE A 88 -17.48 -0.28 -0.57
CA PHE A 88 -16.37 -0.95 -1.29
C PHE A 88 -16.09 -2.31 -0.68
N GLU A 89 -16.30 -3.36 -1.46
CA GLU A 89 -16.07 -4.76 -1.09
C GLU A 89 -14.70 -5.28 -1.59
N ASN A 90 -14.06 -4.59 -2.52
CA ASN A 90 -12.72 -4.95 -3.04
C ASN A 90 -11.71 -3.85 -2.66
N ILE A 91 -10.98 -4.09 -1.57
CA ILE A 91 -9.96 -3.18 -1.07
C ILE A 91 -8.61 -3.88 -1.02
N ASN A 92 -7.62 -3.26 -1.65
CA ASN A 92 -6.22 -3.59 -1.51
C ASN A 92 -5.57 -2.70 -0.46
N ILE A 93 -4.67 -3.27 0.34
CA ILE A 93 -3.81 -2.53 1.27
C ILE A 93 -2.36 -2.76 0.86
N ASP A 94 -1.62 -1.65 0.64
CA ASP A 94 -0.20 -1.72 0.33
C ASP A 94 0.62 -1.71 1.61
N LEU A 95 1.54 -2.65 1.75
CA LEU A 95 2.55 -2.75 2.80
C LEU A 95 3.95 -2.73 2.20
N MET A 96 4.86 -2.04 2.85
CA MET A 96 6.25 -1.92 2.42
C MET A 96 7.20 -2.56 3.43
N SER A 97 8.03 -3.47 2.97
CA SER A 97 9.14 -4.06 3.73
C SER A 97 10.47 -3.37 3.38
N GLY A 98 11.51 -3.67 4.15
CA GLY A 98 12.83 -3.10 3.90
C GLY A 98 12.98 -1.64 4.35
N LEU A 99 12.09 -1.16 5.23
CA LEU A 99 12.11 0.21 5.73
C LEU A 99 13.28 0.45 6.71
N PRO A 100 13.76 1.71 6.84
CA PRO A 100 14.77 2.05 7.84
C PRO A 100 14.34 1.61 9.26
N TYR A 101 15.26 0.93 9.96
CA TYR A 101 15.06 0.39 11.30
C TYR A 101 13.93 -0.66 11.42
N GLN A 102 13.43 -1.16 10.29
CA GLN A 102 12.44 -2.23 10.29
C GLN A 102 13.13 -3.58 10.58
N THR A 103 12.53 -4.35 11.45
CA THR A 103 12.90 -5.74 11.74
C THR A 103 11.78 -6.67 11.29
N LEU A 104 12.08 -7.97 11.17
CA LEU A 104 11.08 -8.99 10.90
C LEU A 104 9.86 -8.87 11.84
N ASP A 105 10.09 -8.71 13.14
CA ASP A 105 9.01 -8.63 14.13
C ASP A 105 8.10 -7.41 13.89
N LYS A 106 8.67 -6.22 13.62
CA LYS A 106 7.91 -5.01 13.32
C LYS A 106 7.08 -5.17 12.04
N PHE A 107 7.67 -5.76 11.00
CA PHE A 107 6.94 -6.00 9.78
C PHE A 107 5.80 -6.99 9.98
N LEU A 108 6.03 -8.09 10.70
CA LEU A 108 5.00 -9.09 11.02
C LEU A 108 3.88 -8.52 11.87
N GLU A 109 4.16 -7.61 12.80
CA GLU A 109 3.13 -6.89 13.55
C GLU A 109 2.22 -6.08 12.61
N SER A 110 2.81 -5.35 11.66
CA SER A 110 2.07 -4.62 10.64
C SER A 110 1.24 -5.55 9.76
N LEU A 111 1.84 -6.63 9.26
CA LEU A 111 1.17 -7.63 8.42
C LEU A 111 -0.02 -8.27 9.12
N GLN A 112 0.17 -8.74 10.36
CA GLN A 112 -0.90 -9.33 11.16
C GLN A 112 -2.03 -8.33 11.45
N THR A 113 -1.69 -7.07 11.67
CA THR A 113 -2.67 -6.00 11.88
C THR A 113 -3.52 -5.79 10.63
N VAL A 114 -2.89 -5.77 9.44
CA VAL A 114 -3.61 -5.68 8.16
C VAL A 114 -4.48 -6.92 7.92
N ILE A 115 -3.99 -8.12 8.19
CA ILE A 115 -4.78 -9.36 8.05
C ILE A 115 -6.05 -9.31 8.91
N ARG A 116 -5.99 -8.76 10.13
CA ARG A 116 -7.17 -8.60 10.99
C ARG A 116 -8.26 -7.69 10.41
N LEU A 117 -7.89 -6.75 9.54
CA LEU A 117 -8.84 -5.90 8.81
C LEU A 117 -9.57 -6.64 7.68
N LYS A 118 -9.07 -7.82 7.29
CA LYS A 118 -9.64 -8.69 6.25
C LYS A 118 -9.84 -7.95 4.91
N PRO A 119 -8.80 -7.32 4.34
CA PRO A 119 -8.90 -6.82 2.98
C PRO A 119 -8.97 -7.99 2.00
N GLU A 120 -9.54 -7.78 0.83
CA GLU A 120 -9.60 -8.78 -0.24
C GLU A 120 -8.24 -9.00 -0.89
N HIS A 121 -7.37 -7.98 -0.83
CA HIS A 121 -6.05 -8.02 -1.42
C HIS A 121 -5.01 -7.33 -0.53
N ILE A 122 -3.78 -7.83 -0.54
CA ILE A 122 -2.61 -7.22 0.13
C ILE A 122 -1.47 -7.18 -0.87
N SER A 123 -0.95 -5.99 -1.16
CA SER A 123 0.28 -5.79 -1.92
C SER A 123 1.43 -5.62 -0.92
N ALA A 124 2.31 -6.60 -0.80
CA ALA A 124 3.47 -6.54 0.06
C ALA A 124 4.73 -6.53 -0.81
N TYR A 125 5.49 -5.44 -0.77
CA TYR A 125 6.68 -5.24 -1.60
C TYR A 125 7.81 -4.58 -0.82
N SER A 126 9.04 -4.78 -1.31
CA SER A 126 10.23 -4.24 -0.67
C SER A 126 10.55 -2.82 -1.16
N LEU A 127 11.06 -1.99 -0.25
CA LEU A 127 11.58 -0.67 -0.57
C LEU A 127 12.75 -0.79 -1.54
N ILE A 128 12.66 -0.09 -2.67
CA ILE A 128 13.77 0.11 -3.60
C ILE A 128 14.25 1.54 -3.46
N ILE A 129 15.54 1.72 -3.20
CA ILE A 129 16.14 3.05 -3.03
C ILE A 129 16.79 3.48 -4.34
N GLU A 130 16.15 4.39 -5.06
CA GLU A 130 16.63 4.88 -6.34
C GLU A 130 17.66 6.01 -6.17
N LYS A 131 18.79 5.91 -6.89
CA LYS A 131 19.84 6.96 -6.94
C LYS A 131 19.26 8.27 -7.47
N GLY A 132 19.67 9.38 -6.87
CA GLY A 132 19.19 10.72 -7.23
C GLY A 132 17.91 11.16 -6.49
N THR A 133 17.39 10.33 -5.60
CA THR A 133 16.28 10.71 -4.73
C THR A 133 16.77 11.27 -3.39
N PRO A 134 16.00 12.16 -2.71
CA PRO A 134 16.34 12.62 -1.36
C PRO A 134 16.46 11.45 -0.36
N PHE A 135 15.72 10.37 -0.58
CA PHE A 135 15.77 9.18 0.25
C PHE A 135 17.11 8.44 0.08
N TYR A 136 17.61 8.31 -1.17
CA TYR A 136 18.94 7.77 -1.43
C TYR A 136 20.03 8.61 -0.75
N GLU A 137 20.00 9.93 -0.87
CA GLU A 137 21.00 10.80 -0.23
C GLU A 137 21.05 10.64 1.30
N ARG A 138 19.92 10.36 1.92
CA ARG A 138 19.80 10.11 3.36
C ARG A 138 20.42 8.76 3.77
N TYR A 139 20.24 7.72 2.98
CA TYR A 139 20.57 6.34 3.35
C TYR A 139 21.65 5.70 2.44
N LYS A 140 22.32 6.48 1.62
CA LYS A 140 23.25 6.00 0.59
C LYS A 140 24.38 5.10 1.10
N PHE A 141 24.87 5.32 2.30
CA PHE A 141 25.92 4.48 2.88
C PHE A 141 25.42 3.07 3.14
N ASP A 142 24.23 2.94 3.67
CA ASP A 142 23.61 1.63 3.90
C ASP A 142 23.14 1.00 2.59
N ALA A 143 22.60 1.78 1.65
CA ALA A 143 22.22 1.28 0.34
C ALA A 143 23.41 0.68 -0.42
N VAL A 144 24.57 1.32 -0.39
CA VAL A 144 25.82 0.79 -1.01
C VAL A 144 26.29 -0.47 -0.27
N LYS A 145 26.23 -0.52 1.06
CA LYS A 145 26.55 -1.72 1.83
C LYS A 145 25.62 -2.88 1.49
N GLN A 146 24.31 -2.60 1.39
CA GLN A 146 23.28 -3.59 1.02
C GLN A 146 23.53 -4.15 -0.39
N GLU A 147 23.81 -3.28 -1.39
CA GLU A 147 24.19 -3.71 -2.75
C GLU A 147 25.45 -4.58 -2.77
N ALA A 148 26.35 -4.40 -1.81
CA ALA A 148 27.58 -5.18 -1.66
C ALA A 148 27.42 -6.44 -0.77
N GLY A 149 26.23 -6.75 -0.28
CA GLY A 149 25.97 -7.88 0.65
C GLY A 149 26.64 -7.70 2.03
N LEU A 150 26.90 -6.45 2.43
CA LEU A 150 27.53 -6.11 3.71
C LEU A 150 26.48 -5.77 4.76
N HIS A 151 26.85 -5.98 6.03
CA HIS A 151 25.98 -5.60 7.15
C HIS A 151 25.67 -4.09 7.14
N THR A 152 24.41 -3.75 7.31
CA THR A 152 23.86 -2.40 7.35
C THR A 152 23.44 -2.04 8.78
N GLU A 153 23.33 -0.75 9.08
CA GLU A 153 22.97 -0.27 10.42
C GLU A 153 21.53 0.24 10.49
N ILE A 154 21.03 0.82 9.40
CA ILE A 154 19.73 1.49 9.33
C ILE A 154 18.76 0.71 8.44
N LEU A 155 19.21 0.33 7.25
CA LEU A 155 18.41 -0.49 6.35
C LEU A 155 18.55 -1.98 6.75
N PRO A 156 17.50 -2.79 6.62
CA PRO A 156 17.66 -4.25 6.75
C PRO A 156 18.67 -4.77 5.74
N ASP A 157 19.56 -5.68 6.14
CA ASP A 157 20.45 -6.37 5.22
C ASP A 157 19.69 -7.39 4.35
N GLU A 158 20.37 -7.98 3.36
CA GLU A 158 19.73 -8.93 2.43
C GLU A 158 19.13 -10.15 3.17
N ASP A 159 19.78 -10.63 4.20
CA ASP A 159 19.29 -11.77 4.98
C ASP A 159 17.99 -11.42 5.73
N GLU A 160 17.90 -10.22 6.29
CA GLU A 160 16.67 -9.73 6.94
C GLU A 160 15.55 -9.51 5.93
N VAL A 161 15.85 -8.88 4.78
CA VAL A 161 14.88 -8.71 3.68
C VAL A 161 14.36 -10.07 3.20
N TYR A 162 15.24 -11.06 3.01
CA TYR A 162 14.83 -12.40 2.64
C TYR A 162 13.97 -13.08 3.71
N ARG A 163 14.33 -12.95 4.99
CA ARG A 163 13.53 -13.49 6.11
C ARG A 163 12.14 -12.87 6.14
N ILE A 164 12.03 -11.54 5.96
CA ILE A 164 10.75 -10.84 5.89
C ILE A 164 9.91 -11.38 4.71
N TYR A 165 10.52 -11.51 3.52
CA TYR A 165 9.82 -12.03 2.34
C TYR A 165 9.28 -13.45 2.58
N LYS A 166 10.08 -14.36 3.10
CA LYS A 166 9.66 -15.74 3.38
C LYS A 166 8.55 -15.79 4.43
N ALA A 167 8.71 -15.06 5.52
CA ALA A 167 7.70 -14.99 6.57
C ALA A 167 6.38 -14.37 6.06
N THR A 168 6.45 -13.38 5.15
CA THR A 168 5.27 -12.80 4.50
C THR A 168 4.47 -13.85 3.74
N GLN A 169 5.14 -14.66 2.93
CA GLN A 169 4.48 -15.74 2.18
C GLN A 169 3.78 -16.74 3.11
N ASP A 170 4.48 -17.17 4.16
CA ASP A 170 3.96 -18.18 5.09
C ASP A 170 2.77 -17.64 5.89
N VAL A 171 2.86 -16.43 6.42
CA VAL A 171 1.79 -15.80 7.21
C VAL A 171 0.55 -15.50 6.36
N LEU A 172 0.73 -14.96 5.15
CA LEU A 172 -0.40 -14.70 4.24
C LEU A 172 -1.08 -16.00 3.80
N LYS A 173 -0.31 -17.04 3.49
CA LYS A 173 -0.85 -18.35 3.14
C LYS A 173 -1.66 -18.96 4.29
N GLN A 174 -1.16 -18.88 5.54
CA GLN A 174 -1.88 -19.34 6.73
C GLN A 174 -3.16 -18.56 6.99
N ALA A 175 -3.18 -17.27 6.62
CA ALA A 175 -4.36 -16.41 6.70
C ALA A 175 -5.35 -16.61 5.53
N GLY A 176 -5.08 -17.53 4.59
CA GLY A 176 -5.96 -17.85 3.47
C GLY A 176 -5.74 -17.02 2.21
N TYR A 177 -4.72 -16.16 2.17
CA TYR A 177 -4.36 -15.43 0.95
C TYR A 177 -3.55 -16.32 0.00
N ARG A 178 -3.79 -16.14 -1.30
CA ARG A 178 -3.07 -16.83 -2.37
C ARG A 178 -2.14 -15.84 -3.07
N GLN A 179 -0.85 -16.14 -3.10
CA GLN A 179 0.11 -15.37 -3.89
C GLN A 179 -0.10 -15.67 -5.38
N TYR A 180 -0.11 -14.63 -6.21
CA TYR A 180 -0.20 -14.73 -7.66
C TYR A 180 0.87 -13.90 -8.38
N GLU A 181 1.56 -13.02 -7.68
CA GLU A 181 2.61 -12.15 -8.20
C GLU A 181 3.82 -12.15 -7.28
N ILE A 182 5.00 -11.93 -7.84
CA ILE A 182 6.27 -11.75 -7.14
C ILE A 182 6.68 -10.29 -7.32
N SER A 183 6.84 -9.57 -6.23
CA SER A 183 7.21 -8.15 -6.21
C SER A 183 8.33 -7.89 -5.22
#